data_14a957c39d13e5e399875c6d804c9fac
#
_entry.id   14a957c39d13e5e399875c6d804c9fac
#
_cell.length_a   1.000
_cell.length_b   1.000
_cell.length_c   1.000
_cell.angle_alpha   90.00
_cell.angle_beta   90.00
_cell.angle_gamma   90.00
#
_symmetry.space_group_name_H-M   'P 1'
#
loop_
_entity.id
_entity.type
_entity.pdbx_description
1 polymer ?
#
loop_
_entity_poly.entity_id
_entity_poly.type
_entity_poly.pdbx_seq_one_letter_code
_entity_poly.pdbx_strand_id
1 'polypeptide(L)'
;EQRKWGEPRQFDFDIQAHWDLGENLDILDFNRAGKMSGARFTVYKGLGARLERALINFMVDLHVDKQGYTEMMTPYMVTRETLTGTGQLPKFAEDMYHVEDTEYFLIPTAEVTLTNYHSGEILSEEELPKYYTAFTACFRAEAGSAGRDTRGLIRQHQFNKVEMVKLAK
;
A
#
# COMPACT_ATOMS: atom_id res chain seq x y z
N GLU A 1 23.14 -2.72 -13.15
CA GLU A 1 22.12 -2.58 -14.20
C GLU A 1 22.19 -3.78 -15.13
N GLN A 2 21.06 -4.49 -15.31
CA GLN A 2 21.04 -5.69 -16.16
C GLN A 2 20.40 -5.43 -17.54
N ARG A 3 19.54 -4.42 -17.67
CA ARG A 3 18.85 -4.07 -18.91
C ARG A 3 18.38 -2.61 -18.92
N LYS A 4 18.54 -1.94 -20.05
CA LYS A 4 17.93 -0.64 -20.34
C LYS A 4 16.82 -0.78 -21.36
N TRP A 5 15.77 0.03 -21.25
CA TRP A 5 14.73 0.19 -22.25
C TRP A 5 14.31 1.65 -22.33
N GLY A 6 14.36 2.22 -23.54
CA GLY A 6 14.05 3.62 -23.78
C GLY A 6 15.12 4.59 -23.23
N GLU A 7 14.88 5.85 -23.46
CA GLU A 7 15.72 6.96 -22.96
C GLU A 7 14.87 7.87 -22.06
N PRO A 8 15.45 8.47 -20.99
CA PRO A 8 14.76 9.46 -20.17
C PRO A 8 14.27 10.62 -21.02
N ARG A 9 13.01 10.99 -20.82
CA ARG A 9 12.43 12.16 -21.51
C ARG A 9 13.22 13.41 -21.14
N GLN A 10 13.59 14.19 -22.15
CA GLN A 10 14.12 15.54 -21.98
C GLN A 10 12.97 16.54 -22.03
N PHE A 11 13.05 17.56 -21.17
CA PHE A 11 12.06 18.61 -21.06
C PHE A 11 12.70 19.94 -21.48
N ASP A 12 11.92 20.78 -22.16
CA ASP A 12 12.27 22.15 -22.56
C ASP A 12 11.86 23.20 -21.53
N PHE A 13 11.50 22.74 -20.32
CA PHE A 13 11.11 23.57 -19.17
C PHE A 13 11.76 23.06 -17.89
N ASP A 14 11.80 23.91 -16.87
CA ASP A 14 12.29 23.53 -15.54
C ASP A 14 11.34 22.54 -14.86
N ILE A 15 11.82 21.31 -14.62
CA ILE A 15 11.06 20.27 -13.94
C ILE A 15 10.96 20.56 -12.45
N GLN A 16 9.77 20.45 -11.89
CA GLN A 16 9.49 20.61 -10.48
C GLN A 16 9.32 19.25 -9.78
N ALA A 17 9.64 19.20 -8.50
CA ALA A 17 9.40 18.01 -7.70
C ALA A 17 7.89 17.81 -7.49
N HIS A 18 7.48 16.54 -7.32
CA HIS A 18 6.07 16.19 -7.16
C HIS A 18 5.41 16.84 -5.93
N TRP A 19 6.16 17.09 -4.86
CA TRP A 19 5.65 17.78 -3.67
C TRP A 19 5.36 19.26 -3.95
N ASP A 20 6.25 19.95 -4.71
CA ASP A 20 6.03 21.34 -5.09
C ASP A 20 4.83 21.46 -6.06
N LEU A 21 4.73 20.54 -7.02
CA LEU A 21 3.56 20.46 -7.92
C LEU A 21 2.25 20.23 -7.16
N GLY A 22 2.26 19.30 -6.19
CA GLY A 22 1.09 18.98 -5.41
C GLY A 22 0.59 20.15 -4.54
N GLU A 23 1.51 20.89 -3.94
CA GLU A 23 1.21 22.07 -3.13
C GLU A 23 0.75 23.23 -4.04
N ASN A 24 1.45 23.51 -5.14
CA ASN A 24 1.11 24.57 -6.08
C ASN A 24 -0.28 24.37 -6.74
N LEU A 25 -0.66 23.13 -7.01
CA LEU A 25 -1.97 22.76 -7.54
C LEU A 25 -3.07 22.66 -6.45
N ASP A 26 -2.72 22.89 -5.20
CA ASP A 26 -3.61 22.77 -4.03
C ASP A 26 -4.30 21.39 -3.91
N ILE A 27 -3.60 20.32 -4.30
CA ILE A 27 -4.09 18.95 -4.28
C ILE A 27 -3.44 18.08 -3.19
N LEU A 28 -2.31 18.52 -2.62
CA LEU A 28 -1.60 17.90 -1.50
C LEU A 28 -1.35 18.93 -0.40
N ASP A 29 -1.41 18.50 0.86
CA ASP A 29 -1.12 19.34 2.02
C ASP A 29 -0.27 18.57 3.06
N PHE A 30 1.02 18.69 2.96
CA PHE A 30 1.96 18.05 3.87
C PHE A 30 2.04 18.77 5.23
N ASN A 31 1.85 20.10 5.23
CA ASN A 31 1.93 20.90 6.44
C ASN A 31 0.79 20.57 7.43
N ARG A 32 -0.44 20.48 6.91
CA ARG A 32 -1.58 20.10 7.75
C ARG A 32 -1.54 18.63 8.15
N ALA A 33 -1.07 17.75 7.29
CA ALA A 33 -0.81 16.35 7.65
C ALA A 33 0.21 16.26 8.79
N GLY A 34 1.28 17.04 8.72
CA GLY A 34 2.31 17.12 9.79
C GLY A 34 1.74 17.54 11.14
N LYS A 35 0.78 18.48 11.18
CA LYS A 35 0.10 18.87 12.42
C LYS A 35 -0.75 17.76 13.05
N MET A 36 -1.33 16.91 12.22
CA MET A 36 -2.21 15.82 12.69
C MET A 36 -1.44 14.57 13.09
N SER A 37 -0.39 14.21 12.32
CA SER A 37 0.21 12.88 12.42
C SER A 37 1.74 12.88 12.39
N GLY A 38 2.37 14.04 12.21
CA GLY A 38 3.82 14.12 12.06
C GLY A 38 4.29 14.02 10.60
N ALA A 39 5.59 13.78 10.44
CA ALA A 39 6.21 13.64 9.12
C ALA A 39 5.72 12.37 8.39
N ARG A 40 5.88 12.34 7.07
CA ARG A 40 5.53 11.19 6.21
C ARG A 40 4.06 10.80 6.22
N PHE A 41 3.19 11.77 6.46
CA PHE A 41 1.76 11.68 6.21
C PHE A 41 1.34 12.75 5.21
N THR A 42 0.27 12.51 4.49
CA THR A 42 -0.20 13.43 3.45
C THR A 42 -1.71 13.59 3.54
N VAL A 43 -2.17 14.82 3.40
CA VAL A 43 -3.57 15.12 3.12
C VAL A 43 -3.74 15.30 1.63
N TYR A 44 -4.54 14.45 1.01
CA TYR A 44 -5.04 14.64 -0.35
C TYR A 44 -6.25 15.56 -0.30
N LYS A 45 -6.31 16.53 -1.19
CA LYS A 45 -7.31 17.58 -1.15
C LYS A 45 -7.95 17.79 -2.52
N GLY A 46 -9.26 18.07 -2.55
CA GLY A 46 -9.98 18.41 -3.76
C GLY A 46 -9.78 17.40 -4.89
N LEU A 47 -9.19 17.85 -6.00
CA LEU A 47 -8.92 17.00 -7.16
C LEU A 47 -7.88 15.90 -6.88
N GLY A 48 -6.95 16.13 -5.95
CA GLY A 48 -5.99 15.10 -5.52
C GLY A 48 -6.69 13.92 -4.84
N ALA A 49 -7.59 14.17 -3.91
CA ALA A 49 -8.39 13.14 -3.26
C ALA A 49 -9.32 12.42 -4.27
N ARG A 50 -9.86 13.15 -5.23
CA ARG A 50 -10.68 12.57 -6.30
C ARG A 50 -9.86 11.67 -7.23
N LEU A 51 -8.65 12.08 -7.59
CA LEU A 51 -7.73 11.28 -8.41
C LEU A 51 -7.33 9.99 -7.70
N GLU A 52 -6.95 10.06 -6.42
CA GLU A 52 -6.61 8.89 -5.60
C GLU A 52 -7.76 7.86 -5.60
N ARG A 53 -8.97 8.31 -5.30
CA ARG A 53 -10.15 7.45 -5.33
C ARG A 53 -10.44 6.89 -6.73
N ALA A 54 -10.28 7.67 -7.78
CA ALA A 54 -10.48 7.21 -9.15
C ALA A 54 -9.48 6.13 -9.54
N LEU A 55 -8.21 6.26 -9.15
CA LEU A 55 -7.18 5.25 -9.37
C LEU A 55 -7.47 3.95 -8.60
N ILE A 56 -7.91 4.05 -7.35
CA ILE A 56 -8.32 2.89 -6.55
C ILE A 56 -9.44 2.12 -7.26
N ASN A 57 -10.52 2.81 -7.62
CA ASN A 57 -11.65 2.19 -8.31
C ASN A 57 -11.22 1.57 -9.64
N PHE A 58 -10.45 2.30 -10.44
CA PHE A 58 -9.94 1.81 -11.73
C PHE A 58 -9.14 0.50 -11.57
N MET A 59 -8.23 0.44 -10.59
CA MET A 59 -7.42 -0.75 -10.36
C MET A 59 -8.26 -1.93 -9.87
N VAL A 60 -9.16 -1.71 -8.92
CA VAL A 60 -10.04 -2.77 -8.40
C VAL A 60 -10.95 -3.31 -9.51
N ASP A 61 -11.66 -2.42 -10.23
CA ASP A 61 -12.55 -2.79 -11.32
C ASP A 61 -11.81 -3.54 -12.45
N LEU A 62 -10.58 -3.11 -12.78
CA LEU A 62 -9.75 -3.80 -13.76
C LEU A 62 -9.43 -5.24 -13.33
N HIS A 63 -9.06 -5.44 -12.06
CA HIS A 63 -8.74 -6.77 -11.54
C HIS A 63 -9.99 -7.67 -11.49
N VAL A 64 -11.11 -7.13 -11.05
CA VAL A 64 -12.37 -7.88 -10.95
C VAL A 64 -12.96 -8.17 -12.33
N ASP A 65 -13.22 -7.12 -13.12
CA ASP A 65 -14.00 -7.24 -14.36
C ASP A 65 -13.20 -7.83 -15.52
N LYS A 66 -11.88 -7.60 -15.57
CA LYS A 66 -11.05 -7.99 -16.71
C LYS A 66 -10.09 -9.14 -16.42
N GLN A 67 -9.69 -9.31 -15.16
CA GLN A 67 -8.67 -10.29 -14.80
C GLN A 67 -9.18 -11.43 -13.93
N GLY A 68 -10.48 -11.40 -13.54
CA GLY A 68 -11.16 -12.51 -12.87
C GLY A 68 -10.78 -12.67 -11.39
N TYR A 69 -10.35 -11.60 -10.73
CA TYR A 69 -10.11 -11.61 -9.29
C TYR A 69 -11.41 -11.46 -8.51
N THR A 70 -11.49 -12.12 -7.37
CA THR A 70 -12.53 -11.87 -6.36
C THR A 70 -12.10 -10.70 -5.49
N GLU A 71 -12.92 -9.65 -5.43
CA GLU A 71 -12.70 -8.54 -4.52
C GLU A 71 -12.98 -8.96 -3.09
N MET A 72 -12.07 -8.57 -2.18
CA MET A 72 -12.15 -8.86 -0.76
C MET A 72 -12.06 -7.57 0.06
N MET A 73 -12.86 -7.46 1.10
CA MET A 73 -12.71 -6.44 2.13
C MET A 73 -12.30 -7.12 3.44
N THR A 74 -11.08 -6.85 3.88
CA THR A 74 -10.45 -7.54 4.99
C THR A 74 -10.15 -6.58 6.17
N PRO A 75 -10.00 -7.08 7.40
CA PRO A 75 -9.57 -6.29 8.55
C PRO A 75 -8.20 -5.64 8.33
N TYR A 76 -8.01 -4.41 8.84
CA TYR A 76 -6.72 -3.71 8.82
C TYR A 76 -5.90 -3.94 10.08
N MET A 77 -6.52 -4.47 11.13
CA MET A 77 -5.84 -4.94 12.34
C MET A 77 -5.83 -6.47 12.36
N VAL A 78 -4.66 -7.03 12.59
CA VAL A 78 -4.43 -8.49 12.57
C VAL A 78 -3.63 -8.92 13.77
N THR A 79 -3.69 -10.22 14.11
CA THR A 79 -2.92 -10.79 15.19
C THR A 79 -1.45 -11.00 14.82
N ARG A 80 -0.61 -11.18 15.81
CA ARG A 80 0.80 -11.56 15.65
C ARG A 80 0.96 -12.83 14.80
N GLU A 81 0.10 -13.83 15.03
CA GLU A 81 0.10 -15.08 14.28
C GLU A 81 -0.12 -14.86 12.80
N THR A 82 -1.08 -14.03 12.43
CA THR A 82 -1.37 -13.66 11.03
C THR A 82 -0.16 -13.02 10.34
N LEU A 83 0.54 -12.07 11.00
CA LEU A 83 1.77 -11.47 10.46
C LEU A 83 2.93 -12.46 10.38
N THR A 84 2.97 -13.44 11.27
CA THR A 84 3.98 -14.50 11.23
C THR A 84 3.73 -15.45 10.07
N GLY A 85 2.47 -15.76 9.79
CA GLY A 85 2.05 -16.63 8.68
C GLY A 85 2.52 -16.15 7.29
N THR A 86 2.66 -14.85 7.09
CA THR A 86 3.19 -14.25 5.84
C THR A 86 4.62 -13.71 5.97
N GLY A 87 5.30 -13.98 7.09
CA GLY A 87 6.73 -13.72 7.28
C GLY A 87 7.08 -12.24 7.57
N GLN A 88 6.11 -11.36 7.84
CA GLN A 88 6.40 -10.00 8.31
C GLN A 88 7.03 -10.04 9.70
N LEU A 89 6.52 -10.90 10.58
CA LEU A 89 7.14 -11.15 11.87
C LEU A 89 7.88 -12.48 11.87
N PRO A 90 8.99 -12.58 12.60
CA PRO A 90 9.65 -11.50 13.38
C PRO A 90 10.54 -10.57 12.55
N LYS A 91 10.76 -10.86 11.26
CA LYS A 91 11.81 -10.25 10.43
C LYS A 91 11.71 -8.72 10.31
N PHE A 92 10.49 -8.20 10.16
CA PHE A 92 10.22 -6.77 9.97
C PHE A 92 9.49 -6.14 11.17
N ALA A 93 9.76 -6.62 12.39
CA ALA A 93 9.08 -6.16 13.59
C ALA A 93 9.20 -4.64 13.80
N GLU A 94 10.35 -4.04 13.48
CA GLU A 94 10.59 -2.60 13.60
C GLU A 94 9.76 -1.75 12.62
N ASP A 95 9.28 -2.35 11.53
CA ASP A 95 8.44 -1.70 10.53
C ASP A 95 6.93 -1.83 10.80
N MET A 96 6.54 -2.64 11.79
CA MET A 96 5.14 -2.90 12.11
C MET A 96 4.63 -1.96 13.19
N TYR A 97 3.44 -1.38 12.98
CA TYR A 97 2.73 -0.65 14.03
C TYR A 97 1.96 -1.65 14.91
N HIS A 98 2.36 -1.73 16.18
CA HIS A 98 1.68 -2.51 17.21
C HIS A 98 0.68 -1.62 17.95
N VAL A 99 -0.51 -2.15 18.23
CA VAL A 99 -1.53 -1.47 19.04
C VAL A 99 -1.23 -1.77 20.51
N GLU A 100 -0.93 -0.72 21.28
CA GLU A 100 -0.57 -0.83 22.70
C GLU A 100 -1.59 -1.61 23.52
N ASP A 101 -1.13 -2.40 24.47
CA ASP A 101 -1.93 -3.27 25.35
C ASP A 101 -2.81 -4.32 24.63
N THR A 102 -2.47 -4.67 23.41
CA THR A 102 -3.17 -5.69 22.62
C THR A 102 -2.19 -6.63 21.90
N GLU A 103 -2.70 -7.70 21.30
CA GLU A 103 -1.95 -8.56 20.36
C GLU A 103 -2.13 -8.12 18.89
N TYR A 104 -2.71 -6.96 18.64
CA TYR A 104 -3.01 -6.50 17.29
C TYR A 104 -1.93 -5.60 16.71
N PHE A 105 -1.80 -5.70 15.40
CA PHE A 105 -0.92 -4.88 14.55
C PHE A 105 -1.72 -4.29 13.38
N LEU A 106 -1.31 -3.14 12.90
CA LEU A 106 -1.82 -2.61 11.64
C LEU A 106 -1.12 -3.29 10.46
N ILE A 107 -1.87 -3.66 9.44
CA ILE A 107 -1.33 -4.35 8.26
C ILE A 107 -0.38 -3.46 7.45
N PRO A 108 0.78 -3.97 7.01
CA PRO A 108 1.66 -3.27 6.08
C PRO A 108 1.25 -3.47 4.61
N THR A 109 0.36 -4.41 4.35
CA THR A 109 -0.11 -4.84 3.03
C THR A 109 -1.33 -5.77 3.18
N ALA A 110 -2.26 -5.71 2.23
CA ALA A 110 -3.38 -6.65 2.19
C ALA A 110 -2.95 -8.10 1.90
N GLU A 111 -1.72 -8.33 1.40
CA GLU A 111 -1.13 -9.67 1.27
C GLU A 111 -1.28 -10.49 2.55
N VAL A 112 -1.07 -9.85 3.71
CA VAL A 112 -1.20 -10.50 5.02
C VAL A 112 -2.57 -11.12 5.21
N THR A 113 -3.63 -10.38 4.98
CA THR A 113 -4.99 -10.84 5.19
C THR A 113 -5.49 -11.76 4.08
N LEU A 114 -5.16 -11.45 2.82
CA LEU A 114 -5.57 -12.27 1.68
C LEU A 114 -4.92 -13.65 1.69
N THR A 115 -3.64 -13.74 2.05
CA THR A 115 -2.93 -15.02 2.12
C THR A 115 -3.39 -15.85 3.33
N ASN A 116 -3.59 -15.22 4.48
CA ASN A 116 -4.08 -15.90 5.68
C ASN A 116 -5.59 -16.18 5.65
N TYR A 117 -6.32 -15.78 4.62
CA TYR A 117 -7.74 -16.12 4.47
C TYR A 117 -7.97 -17.64 4.48
N HIS A 118 -7.01 -18.39 3.96
CA HIS A 118 -7.01 -19.86 3.99
C HIS A 118 -6.01 -20.44 5.00
N SER A 119 -5.62 -19.68 6.02
CA SER A 119 -4.71 -20.17 7.08
C SER A 119 -5.32 -21.37 7.80
N GLY A 120 -4.55 -22.46 7.93
CA GLY A 120 -5.01 -23.70 8.54
C GLY A 120 -5.92 -24.58 7.67
N GLU A 121 -6.16 -24.20 6.42
CA GLU A 121 -6.95 -24.98 5.45
C GLU A 121 -6.04 -25.77 4.50
N ILE A 122 -6.51 -26.96 4.09
CA ILE A 122 -5.91 -27.75 3.02
C ILE A 122 -6.84 -27.64 1.82
N LEU A 123 -6.44 -26.89 0.83
CA LEU A 123 -7.22 -26.70 -0.39
C LEU A 123 -7.05 -27.89 -1.35
N SER A 124 -8.13 -28.36 -1.94
CA SER A 124 -8.07 -29.35 -3.00
C SER A 124 -7.53 -28.74 -4.29
N GLU A 125 -6.96 -29.57 -5.14
CA GLU A 125 -6.44 -29.12 -6.45
C GLU A 125 -7.54 -28.52 -7.35
N GLU A 126 -8.77 -28.99 -7.21
CA GLU A 126 -9.93 -28.53 -7.98
C GLU A 126 -10.38 -27.11 -7.57
N GLU A 127 -10.05 -26.68 -6.35
CA GLU A 127 -10.36 -25.33 -5.89
C GLU A 127 -9.38 -24.25 -6.40
N LEU A 128 -8.27 -24.68 -7.00
CA LEU A 128 -7.22 -23.81 -7.52
C LEU A 128 -7.36 -23.60 -9.04
N PRO A 129 -6.95 -22.45 -9.56
CA PRO A 129 -6.38 -21.31 -8.83
C PRO A 129 -7.44 -20.43 -8.17
N LYS A 130 -7.09 -19.78 -7.04
CA LYS A 130 -7.91 -18.72 -6.42
C LYS A 130 -7.22 -17.38 -6.60
N TYR A 131 -7.97 -16.36 -7.02
CA TYR A 131 -7.47 -15.00 -7.26
C TYR A 131 -8.22 -14.01 -6.39
N TYR A 132 -7.50 -13.29 -5.53
CA TYR A 132 -8.06 -12.30 -4.62
C TYR A 132 -7.42 -10.94 -4.84
N THR A 133 -8.23 -9.89 -4.80
CA THR A 133 -7.76 -8.51 -4.79
C THR A 133 -8.42 -7.74 -3.65
N ALA A 134 -7.69 -6.84 -3.05
CA ALA A 134 -8.22 -5.95 -2.03
C ALA A 134 -7.59 -4.56 -2.11
N PHE A 135 -8.42 -3.56 -1.91
CA PHE A 135 -7.97 -2.22 -1.57
C PHE A 135 -7.88 -2.09 -0.05
N THR A 136 -6.73 -1.65 0.45
CA THR A 136 -6.56 -1.35 1.89
C THR A 136 -5.67 -0.13 2.11
N ALA A 137 -5.88 0.56 3.24
CA ALA A 137 -4.81 1.34 3.83
C ALA A 137 -3.72 0.39 4.34
N CYS A 138 -2.45 0.79 4.16
CA CYS A 138 -1.28 0.07 4.59
C CYS A 138 -0.44 0.95 5.51
N PHE A 139 0.22 0.34 6.51
CA PHE A 139 0.92 1.06 7.57
C PHE A 139 2.32 0.50 7.73
N ARG A 140 3.35 1.38 7.63
CA ARG A 140 4.75 0.99 7.79
C ARG A 140 5.50 2.05 8.58
N ALA A 141 6.24 1.65 9.62
CA ALA A 141 7.08 2.55 10.40
C ALA A 141 8.30 3.04 9.60
N GLU A 142 8.68 2.34 8.52
CA GLU A 142 9.79 2.73 7.64
C GLU A 142 11.09 3.02 8.41
N ALA A 143 11.39 2.16 9.40
CA ALA A 143 12.44 2.38 10.41
C ALA A 143 13.84 2.56 9.82
N GLY A 144 14.14 1.89 8.70
CA GLY A 144 15.46 1.98 8.03
C GLY A 144 15.55 3.03 6.93
N SER A 145 14.48 3.81 6.67
CA SER A 145 14.47 4.71 5.51
C SER A 145 15.03 6.09 5.83
N ALA A 146 15.99 6.54 4.99
CA ALA A 146 16.60 7.87 5.05
C ALA A 146 16.80 8.45 3.64
N GLY A 147 16.97 9.78 3.54
CA GLY A 147 17.32 10.45 2.29
C GLY A 147 16.14 11.12 1.56
N ARG A 148 16.25 11.27 0.22
CA ARG A 148 15.29 12.04 -0.61
C ARG A 148 13.88 11.49 -0.56
N ASP A 149 13.71 10.18 -0.44
CA ASP A 149 12.42 9.52 -0.47
C ASP A 149 11.56 9.80 0.76
N THR A 150 12.11 10.45 1.79
CA THR A 150 11.37 10.84 2.99
C THR A 150 10.56 12.13 2.81
N ARG A 151 10.77 12.86 1.69
CA ARG A 151 10.00 14.05 1.33
C ARG A 151 8.97 13.71 0.25
N GLY A 152 7.76 14.24 0.38
CA GLY A 152 6.69 14.02 -0.58
C GLY A 152 5.95 12.69 -0.37
N LEU A 153 5.56 12.01 -1.45
CA LEU A 153 4.68 10.83 -1.44
C LEU A 153 5.39 9.47 -1.47
N ILE A 154 6.71 9.43 -1.67
CA ILE A 154 7.42 8.18 -1.97
C ILE A 154 7.46 7.24 -0.75
N ARG A 155 7.73 7.78 0.45
CA ARG A 155 7.84 7.02 1.70
C ARG A 155 6.88 7.56 2.74
N GLN A 156 5.77 6.88 2.90
CA GLN A 156 4.68 7.27 3.81
C GLN A 156 4.48 6.22 4.89
N HIS A 157 4.13 6.64 6.11
CA HIS A 157 3.73 5.75 7.20
C HIS A 157 2.35 5.12 6.96
N GLN A 158 1.50 5.84 6.24
CA GLN A 158 0.19 5.35 5.78
C GLN A 158 0.04 5.64 4.30
N PHE A 159 -0.36 4.64 3.52
CA PHE A 159 -0.63 4.77 2.09
C PHE A 159 -1.70 3.77 1.67
N ASN A 160 -2.33 4.04 0.54
CA ASN A 160 -3.33 3.17 -0.05
C ASN A 160 -2.69 2.20 -1.04
N LYS A 161 -3.18 0.96 -1.06
CA LYS A 161 -2.69 -0.07 -1.98
C LYS A 161 -3.82 -0.97 -2.45
N VAL A 162 -3.84 -1.26 -3.74
CA VAL A 162 -4.61 -2.35 -4.32
C VAL A 162 -3.65 -3.53 -4.50
N GLU A 163 -3.95 -4.62 -3.82
CA GLU A 163 -3.13 -5.84 -3.77
C GLU A 163 -3.78 -6.97 -4.55
N MET A 164 -2.95 -7.83 -5.13
CA MET A 164 -3.39 -9.05 -5.81
C MET A 164 -2.66 -10.26 -5.25
N VAL A 165 -3.39 -11.30 -4.86
CA VAL A 165 -2.85 -12.57 -4.39
C VAL A 165 -3.42 -13.71 -5.24
N LYS A 166 -2.57 -14.62 -5.65
CA LYS A 166 -2.95 -15.85 -6.36
C LYS A 166 -2.49 -17.06 -5.55
N LEU A 167 -3.42 -17.94 -5.29
CA LEU A 167 -3.14 -19.30 -4.81
C LEU A 167 -3.20 -20.19 -6.04
N ALA A 168 -2.06 -20.72 -6.47
CA ALA A 168 -1.91 -21.51 -7.69
C ALA A 168 -1.24 -22.86 -7.38
N LYS A 169 -1.36 -23.80 -8.33
CA LYS A 169 -0.65 -25.10 -8.28
C LYS A 169 0.84 -24.92 -8.40
#